data_43a344bc7a5f047790f7ebc8569f977a
#
_entry.id   43a344bc7a5f047790f7ebc8569f977a
#
_cell.length_a   1.000
_cell.length_b   1.000
_cell.length_c   1.000
_cell.angle_alpha   90.00
_cell.angle_beta   90.00
_cell.angle_gamma   90.00
#
_symmetry.space_group_name_H-M   'P 1'
#
loop_
_entity.id
_entity.type
_entity.pdbx_description
1 polymer ?
#
loop_
_entity_poly.entity_id
_entity_poly.type
_entity_poly.pdbx_seq_one_letter_code
_entity_poly.pdbx_strand_id
1 'polypeptide(L)' 'MSLDASWDEELEAGYVYLPDHPGAGTPGCVARSIDVFALDDRLRGMQIILDIDDKDRVIGIEILR' A
#
# COMPACT_ATOMS: atom_id res chain seq x y z
N MET A 1 -10.12 3.13 -16.40
CA MET A 1 -9.98 2.55 -15.05
C MET A 1 -9.64 3.65 -14.07
N SER A 2 -10.32 3.71 -12.94
CA SER A 2 -10.01 4.67 -11.89
C SER A 2 -9.41 3.93 -10.69
N LEU A 3 -8.53 4.61 -9.97
CA LEU A 3 -7.97 4.10 -8.73
C LEU A 3 -8.62 4.83 -7.56
N ASP A 4 -8.89 4.08 -6.48
CA ASP A 4 -9.37 4.68 -5.24
C ASP A 4 -8.16 4.97 -4.35
N ALA A 5 -8.09 6.18 -3.84
CA ALA A 5 -7.03 6.60 -2.93
C ALA A 5 -7.63 7.40 -1.78
N SER A 6 -7.03 7.27 -0.62
CA SER A 6 -7.40 8.03 0.56
C SER A 6 -6.16 8.69 1.16
N TRP A 7 -6.35 9.83 1.79
CA TRP A 7 -5.28 10.54 2.48
C TRP A 7 -5.84 11.14 3.77
N ASP A 8 -5.14 10.93 4.87
CA ASP A 8 -5.46 11.51 6.16
C ASP A 8 -4.36 12.51 6.54
N GLU A 9 -4.70 13.80 6.54
CA GLU A 9 -3.71 14.85 6.80
C GLU A 9 -3.21 14.86 8.24
N GLU A 10 -4.04 14.48 9.19
CA GLU A 10 -3.63 14.45 10.59
C GLU A 10 -2.61 13.34 10.85
N LEU A 11 -2.84 12.18 10.27
CA LEU A 11 -1.94 11.04 10.41
C LEU A 11 -0.78 11.10 9.42
N GLU A 12 -0.89 11.95 8.40
CA GLU A 12 0.04 12.01 7.26
C GLU A 12 0.23 10.62 6.66
N ALA A 13 -0.90 9.96 6.41
CA ALA A 13 -0.94 8.60 5.88
C ALA A 13 -1.99 8.48 4.80
N GLY A 14 -1.72 7.65 3.82
CA GLY A 14 -2.64 7.39 2.73
C GLY A 14 -2.59 5.96 2.25
N TYR A 15 -3.57 5.61 1.44
CA TYR A 15 -3.67 4.28 0.86
C TYR A 15 -4.21 4.37 -0.57
N VAL A 16 -3.61 3.61 -1.47
CA VAL A 16 -4.09 3.48 -2.84
C VAL A 16 -4.59 2.05 -3.04
N TYR A 17 -5.87 1.92 -3.41
CA TYR A 17 -6.46 0.63 -3.75
C TYR A 17 -6.24 0.36 -5.23
N LEU A 18 -5.45 -0.66 -5.54
CA LEU A 18 -5.20 -1.06 -6.92
C LEU A 18 -6.34 -1.96 -7.42
N PRO A 19 -6.45 -2.18 -8.74
CA PRO A 19 -7.60 -2.89 -9.30
C PRO A 19 -7.86 -4.28 -8.74
N ASP A 20 -6.82 -5.00 -8.32
CA ASP A 20 -6.96 -6.35 -7.76
C ASP A 20 -7.31 -6.37 -6.27
N HIS A 21 -7.41 -5.20 -5.63
CA HIS A 21 -7.80 -5.13 -4.22
C HIS A 21 -9.29 -5.47 -4.07
N PRO A 22 -9.67 -6.38 -3.14
CA PRO A 22 -11.07 -6.77 -2.99
C PRO A 22 -11.95 -5.71 -2.33
N GLY A 23 -11.36 -4.65 -1.79
CA GLY A 23 -12.09 -3.56 -1.16
C GLY A 23 -11.70 -3.34 0.29
N ALA A 24 -11.91 -2.12 0.77
CA ALA A 24 -11.64 -1.77 2.17
C ALA A 24 -12.47 -2.65 3.11
N GLY A 25 -11.86 -3.10 4.19
CA GLY A 25 -12.55 -3.91 5.17
C GLY A 25 -12.63 -5.40 4.84
N THR A 26 -12.02 -5.87 3.75
CA THR A 26 -11.92 -7.30 3.47
C THR A 26 -10.80 -7.90 4.31
N PRO A 27 -11.10 -8.71 5.35
CA PRO A 27 -10.05 -9.24 6.22
C PRO A 27 -9.20 -10.28 5.50
N GLY A 28 -7.90 -10.31 5.84
CA GLY A 28 -7.00 -11.33 5.33
C GLY A 28 -6.62 -11.21 3.87
N CYS A 29 -6.93 -10.08 3.21
CA CYS A 29 -6.59 -9.92 1.80
C CYS A 29 -5.09 -9.68 1.56
N VAL A 30 -4.37 -9.16 2.56
CA VAL A 30 -2.92 -8.91 2.46
C VAL A 30 -2.17 -10.12 3.01
N ALA A 31 -1.48 -10.83 2.14
CA ALA A 31 -0.67 -12.00 2.55
C ALA A 31 0.72 -11.57 3.03
N ARG A 32 1.28 -10.53 2.42
CA ARG A 32 2.59 -9.99 2.83
C ARG A 32 2.71 -8.54 2.38
N SER A 33 3.67 -7.83 2.97
CA SER A 33 3.94 -6.44 2.63
C SER A 33 5.43 -6.24 2.40
N ILE A 34 5.79 -5.36 1.48
CA ILE A 34 7.17 -5.03 1.18
C ILE A 34 7.36 -3.53 1.39
N ASP A 35 8.29 -3.18 2.28
CA ASP A 35 8.72 -1.79 2.48
C ASP A 35 9.68 -1.44 1.36
N VAL A 36 9.35 -0.43 0.56
CA VAL A 36 10.19 -0.02 -0.57
C VAL A 36 11.58 0.42 -0.11
N PHE A 37 11.70 1.00 1.09
CA PHE A 37 13.00 1.41 1.63
C PHE A 37 13.93 0.23 1.91
N ALA A 38 13.37 -0.97 2.10
CA ALA A 38 14.18 -2.18 2.26
C ALA A 38 14.84 -2.62 0.95
N LEU A 39 14.38 -2.12 -0.19
CA LEU A 39 14.95 -2.45 -1.49
C LEU A 39 16.20 -1.62 -1.81
N ASP A 40 16.29 -0.41 -1.24
CA ASP A 40 17.43 0.48 -1.48
C ASP A 40 17.54 1.44 -0.28
N ASP A 41 18.64 1.34 0.46
CA ASP A 41 18.86 2.13 1.67
C ASP A 41 19.16 3.60 1.39
N ARG A 42 19.33 3.99 0.13
CA ARG A 42 19.53 5.38 -0.27
C ARG A 42 18.24 6.16 -0.42
N LEU A 43 17.10 5.47 -0.42
CA LEU A 43 15.81 6.13 -0.61
C LEU A 43 15.48 7.04 0.57
N ARG A 44 14.84 8.15 0.27
CA ARG A 44 14.42 9.17 1.24
C ARG A 44 12.99 9.59 0.91
N GLY A 45 12.35 10.19 1.88
CA GLY A 45 10.99 10.70 1.73
C GLY A 45 9.99 9.90 2.54
N MET A 46 8.76 9.85 2.08
CA MET A 46 7.70 9.13 2.77
C MET A 46 7.88 7.63 2.62
N GLN A 47 7.55 6.89 3.68
CA GLN A 47 7.59 5.44 3.64
C GLN A 47 6.51 4.91 2.69
N ILE A 48 6.86 3.98 1.85
CA ILE A 48 5.95 3.35 0.91
C ILE A 48 6.00 1.85 1.13
N ILE A 49 4.82 1.25 1.33
CA ILE A 49 4.68 -0.19 1.57
C ILE A 49 3.75 -0.75 0.52
N LEU A 50 4.19 -1.80 -0.16
CA LEU A 50 3.38 -2.50 -1.15
C LEU A 50 2.67 -3.67 -0.46
N ASP A 51 1.33 -3.72 -0.57
CA ASP A 51 0.53 -4.82 -0.04
C ASP A 51 0.27 -5.83 -1.15
N ILE A 52 0.55 -7.10 -0.85
CA ILE A 52 0.56 -8.18 -1.84
C ILE A 52 -0.36 -9.29 -1.35
N ASP A 53 -1.19 -9.81 -2.25
CA ASP A 53 -2.13 -10.88 -1.92
C ASP A 53 -1.48 -12.26 -2.00
N ASP A 54 -2.27 -13.32 -1.76
CA ASP A 54 -1.79 -14.70 -1.76
C ASP A 54 -1.47 -15.23 -3.17
N LYS A 55 -1.77 -14.45 -4.20
CA LYS A 55 -1.44 -14.77 -5.61
C LYS A 55 -0.30 -13.92 -6.14
N ASP A 56 0.46 -13.28 -5.24
CA ASP A 56 1.60 -12.42 -5.56
C ASP A 56 1.22 -11.19 -6.40
N ARG A 57 -0.01 -10.72 -6.28
CA ARG A 57 -0.44 -9.47 -6.93
C ARG A 57 -0.30 -8.31 -5.96
N VAL A 58 0.19 -7.18 -6.48
CA VAL A 58 0.22 -5.94 -5.69
C VAL A 58 -1.20 -5.37 -5.70
N ILE A 59 -1.85 -5.33 -4.54
CA ILE A 59 -3.23 -4.91 -4.41
C ILE A 59 -3.40 -3.54 -3.77
N GLY A 60 -2.36 -3.03 -3.13
CA GLY A 60 -2.46 -1.73 -2.49
C GLY A 60 -1.10 -1.12 -2.21
N ILE A 61 -1.11 0.18 -1.95
CA ILE A 61 0.08 0.95 -1.61
C ILE A 61 -0.22 1.77 -0.38
N GLU A 62 0.55 1.57 0.69
CA GLU A 62 0.48 2.39 1.90
C GLU A 62 1.53 3.47 1.84
N ILE A 63 1.14 4.70 2.16
CA ILE A 63 2.04 5.86 2.17
C ILE A 63 2.01 6.42 3.58
N LEU A 64 3.17 6.46 4.24
CA LEU A 64 3.29 6.87 5.63
C LEU A 64 4.41 7.90 5.79
N ARG A 65 4.19 8.84 6.68
CA ARG A 65 5.24 9.76 7.07
C ARG A 65 5.79 9.41 8.44
#